data_30c4d406525b1106f760dfa99292c524
#
_entry.id   30c4d406525b1106f760dfa99292c524
#
_cell.length_a   1.000
_cell.length_b   1.000
_cell.length_c   1.000
_cell.angle_alpha   90.00
_cell.angle_beta   90.00
_cell.angle_gamma   90.00
#
_symmetry.space_group_name_H-M   'P 1'
#
loop_
_entity.id
_entity.type
_entity.pdbx_description
1 polymer ?
#
loop_
_entity_poly.entity_id
_entity_poly.type
_entity_poly.pdbx_seq_one_letter_code
_entity_poly.pdbx_strand_id
1 'polypeptide(L)'
;MASLAESKTRAALSPDSTPDPKIPKRVPSKFIACDAWGGAEAIVKKALSHYNFPLKTLTNDNLTGVKEADIVLLSCKPQGAQGILGAEGIQAALAGKVLVSILAGVTVAQLERYLYPKNMSSGLPENACRIVRVMPNTASFVRESMSVIEISTPPLTDDQHALVSFIFSSIGRVVSLPAANMDVSTALCGSGPAFFALMLEAAADGAVAMGLPRAEAQLMAAQTMRGTTGLVLNGEHPAVLKDKVSTPGGCTIGGLMVLEEAAVRGAIARTIREATVVASQLGQGATNVNGTRH
;
A
#
# COMPACT_ATOMS: atom_id res chain seq x y z
N MET A 1 -10.33 6.03 19.14
CA MET A 1 -11.69 6.60 19.26
C MET A 1 -11.89 7.81 18.34
N ALA A 2 -10.99 8.79 18.27
CA ALA A 2 -11.10 9.90 17.31
C ALA A 2 -11.19 9.42 15.84
N SER A 3 -10.42 8.39 15.43
CA SER A 3 -10.45 7.85 14.07
C SER A 3 -11.78 7.19 13.68
N LEU A 4 -12.54 6.66 14.63
CA LEU A 4 -13.87 6.06 14.38
C LEU A 4 -14.95 7.12 14.15
N ALA A 5 -14.87 8.27 14.82
CA ALA A 5 -15.78 9.40 14.63
C ALA A 5 -15.51 10.09 13.29
N GLU A 6 -14.23 10.30 12.93
CA GLU A 6 -13.81 10.88 11.64
C GLU A 6 -14.12 9.95 10.45
N SER A 7 -14.00 8.62 10.63
CA SER A 7 -14.37 7.61 9.63
C SER A 7 -15.86 7.69 9.27
N LYS A 8 -16.74 7.85 10.26
CA LYS A 8 -18.19 7.99 10.02
C LYS A 8 -18.58 9.27 9.27
N THR A 9 -17.88 10.37 9.52
CA THR A 9 -18.13 11.64 8.83
C THR A 9 -17.65 11.59 7.37
N ARG A 10 -16.61 10.82 7.08
CA ARG A 10 -16.05 10.66 5.73
C ARG A 10 -16.87 9.71 4.84
N ALA A 11 -17.48 8.67 5.41
CA ALA A 11 -18.37 7.76 4.69
C ALA A 11 -19.65 8.47 4.17
N ALA A 12 -20.06 9.56 4.81
CA ALA A 12 -21.22 10.35 4.40
C ALA A 12 -20.97 11.23 3.15
N LEU A 13 -19.73 11.33 2.68
CA LEU A 13 -19.33 12.19 1.55
C LEU A 13 -19.05 11.44 0.23
N SER A 14 -19.30 10.13 0.15
CA SER A 14 -19.08 9.32 -1.05
C SER A 14 -20.28 8.43 -1.34
N PRO A 15 -21.13 8.72 -2.35
CA PRO A 15 -22.32 7.93 -2.65
C PRO A 15 -22.04 6.53 -3.22
N ASP A 16 -20.83 6.23 -3.70
CA ASP A 16 -20.47 4.94 -4.33
C ASP A 16 -19.11 4.46 -3.83
N SER A 17 -19.04 4.14 -2.58
CA SER A 17 -17.85 3.53 -2.00
C SER A 17 -18.05 2.06 -1.71
N THR A 18 -16.95 1.30 -1.79
CA THR A 18 -16.80 -0.02 -1.17
C THR A 18 -17.70 -0.16 0.06
N PRO A 19 -18.45 -1.29 0.19
CA PRO A 19 -19.32 -1.49 1.34
C PRO A 19 -18.56 -1.21 2.63
N ASP A 20 -19.22 -0.48 3.53
CA ASP A 20 -18.71 -0.12 4.87
C ASP A 20 -18.05 -1.39 5.46
N PRO A 21 -16.73 -1.40 5.70
CA PRO A 21 -16.08 -2.62 6.16
C PRO A 21 -16.78 -3.04 7.43
N LYS A 22 -17.37 -4.24 7.45
CA LYS A 22 -18.02 -4.80 8.64
C LYS A 22 -17.03 -4.62 9.79
N ILE A 23 -17.41 -3.91 10.83
CA ILE A 23 -16.56 -3.71 12.01
C ILE A 23 -16.25 -5.09 12.58
N PRO A 24 -14.98 -5.51 12.67
CA PRO A 24 -14.66 -6.83 13.17
C PRO A 24 -15.08 -6.96 14.63
N LYS A 25 -15.36 -8.18 15.08
CA LYS A 25 -15.73 -8.45 16.48
C LYS A 25 -14.68 -7.98 17.47
N ARG A 26 -13.40 -8.02 17.06
CA ARG A 26 -12.25 -7.55 17.84
C ARG A 26 -11.41 -6.61 17.00
N VAL A 27 -11.04 -5.48 17.55
CA VAL A 27 -10.11 -4.50 16.94
C VAL A 27 -8.77 -4.53 17.66
N PRO A 28 -7.65 -4.20 17.00
CA PRO A 28 -6.35 -4.09 17.66
C PRO A 28 -6.41 -3.07 18.81
N SER A 29 -5.99 -3.48 20.01
CA SER A 29 -6.00 -2.66 21.21
C SER A 29 -4.60 -2.49 21.84
N LYS A 30 -3.65 -3.35 21.45
CA LYS A 30 -2.24 -3.33 21.88
C LYS A 30 -1.36 -3.52 20.66
N PHE A 31 -0.24 -2.83 20.61
CA PHE A 31 0.71 -2.88 19.53
C PHE A 31 2.08 -3.34 20.01
N ILE A 32 2.73 -4.17 19.23
CA ILE A 32 4.09 -4.65 19.49
C ILE A 32 4.91 -4.36 18.25
N ALA A 33 5.93 -3.52 18.38
CA ALA A 33 6.87 -3.22 17.31
C ALA A 33 8.17 -4.00 17.53
N CYS A 34 8.51 -4.86 16.57
CA CYS A 34 9.75 -5.63 16.58
C CYS A 34 10.69 -5.10 15.49
N ASP A 35 11.93 -4.80 15.85
CA ASP A 35 12.96 -4.34 14.91
C ASP A 35 14.32 -4.96 15.25
N ALA A 36 15.16 -5.13 14.23
CA ALA A 36 16.52 -5.63 14.40
C ALA A 36 17.50 -4.54 14.88
N TRP A 37 17.12 -3.26 14.76
CA TRP A 37 17.96 -2.11 15.09
C TRP A 37 17.52 -1.43 16.39
N GLY A 38 18.40 -1.37 17.37
CA GLY A 38 18.10 -0.78 18.70
C GLY A 38 17.71 0.70 18.69
N GLY A 39 17.96 1.45 17.61
CA GLY A 39 17.52 2.84 17.45
C GLY A 39 16.07 3.01 16.99
N ALA A 40 15.44 1.96 16.50
CA ALA A 40 14.06 2.01 15.99
C ALA A 40 13.04 2.36 17.07
N GLU A 41 13.27 1.94 18.31
CA GLU A 41 12.36 2.22 19.44
C GLU A 41 12.11 3.73 19.62
N ALA A 42 13.17 4.54 19.62
CA ALA A 42 13.03 5.99 19.77
C ALA A 42 12.25 6.63 18.62
N ILE A 43 12.49 6.15 17.38
CA ILE A 43 11.79 6.63 16.18
C ILE A 43 10.32 6.28 16.27
N VAL A 44 9.99 5.01 16.57
CA VAL A 44 8.61 4.52 16.69
C VAL A 44 7.86 5.26 17.80
N LYS A 45 8.45 5.39 18.99
CA LYS A 45 7.86 6.14 20.11
C LYS A 45 7.60 7.60 19.75
N LYS A 46 8.55 8.26 19.07
CA LYS A 46 8.40 9.65 18.62
C LYS A 46 7.29 9.79 17.59
N ALA A 47 7.26 8.91 16.57
CA ALA A 47 6.26 8.94 15.52
C ALA A 47 4.84 8.69 16.03
N LEU A 48 4.70 7.89 17.09
CA LEU A 48 3.42 7.48 17.66
C LEU A 48 3.05 8.22 18.96
N SER A 49 3.85 9.22 19.37
CA SER A 49 3.66 9.96 20.63
C SER A 49 2.31 10.70 20.75
N HIS A 50 1.66 10.98 19.62
CA HIS A 50 0.36 11.67 19.60
C HIS A 50 -0.82 10.71 19.86
N TYR A 51 -0.56 9.41 19.85
CA TYR A 51 -1.60 8.39 20.01
C TYR A 51 -1.52 7.79 21.42
N ASN A 52 -2.65 7.69 22.09
CA ASN A 52 -2.74 7.08 23.42
C ASN A 52 -3.19 5.62 23.29
N PHE A 53 -2.23 4.72 23.08
CA PHE A 53 -2.46 3.27 23.08
C PHE A 53 -1.26 2.51 23.65
N PRO A 54 -1.45 1.28 24.18
CA PRO A 54 -0.35 0.45 24.66
C PRO A 54 0.59 0.03 23.52
N LEU A 55 1.84 0.49 23.57
CA LEU A 55 2.90 0.13 22.63
C LEU A 55 4.05 -0.55 23.37
N LYS A 56 4.40 -1.75 22.96
CA LYS A 56 5.59 -2.49 23.38
C LYS A 56 6.59 -2.50 22.22
N THR A 57 7.85 -2.21 22.51
CA THR A 57 8.95 -2.29 21.54
C THR A 57 9.88 -3.45 21.92
N LEU A 58 10.32 -4.21 20.94
CA LEU A 58 11.24 -5.34 21.08
C LEU A 58 12.36 -5.22 20.06
N THR A 59 13.60 -5.42 20.49
CA THR A 59 14.79 -5.40 19.61
C THR A 59 15.35 -6.82 19.49
N ASN A 60 15.49 -7.30 18.25
CA ASN A 60 15.98 -8.65 17.92
C ASN A 60 15.19 -9.80 18.61
N ASP A 61 13.95 -9.57 18.97
CA ASP A 61 13.09 -10.56 19.64
C ASP A 61 11.72 -10.67 18.95
N ASN A 62 11.75 -11.06 17.68
CA ASN A 62 10.54 -11.30 16.90
C ASN A 62 9.69 -12.44 17.50
N LEU A 63 10.34 -13.46 18.11
CA LEU A 63 9.63 -14.61 18.65
C LEU A 63 8.69 -14.23 19.78
N THR A 64 9.14 -13.42 20.73
CA THR A 64 8.29 -12.91 21.81
C THR A 64 7.15 -12.07 21.25
N GLY A 65 7.44 -11.16 20.29
CA GLY A 65 6.41 -10.35 19.66
C GLY A 65 5.33 -11.17 18.96
N VAL A 66 5.74 -12.19 18.19
CA VAL A 66 4.83 -13.10 17.49
C VAL A 66 4.01 -13.94 18.46
N LYS A 67 4.60 -14.45 19.56
CA LYS A 67 3.87 -15.21 20.59
C LYS A 67 2.74 -14.40 21.23
N GLU A 68 2.99 -13.13 21.53
CA GLU A 68 2.02 -12.24 22.21
C GLU A 68 0.96 -11.67 21.25
N ALA A 69 1.18 -11.68 19.94
CA ALA A 69 0.28 -11.08 18.95
C ALA A 69 -0.82 -12.04 18.51
N ASP A 70 -2.05 -11.53 18.29
CA ASP A 70 -3.16 -12.25 17.67
C ASP A 70 -3.07 -12.18 16.12
N ILE A 71 -2.54 -11.07 15.59
CA ILE A 71 -2.28 -10.84 14.16
C ILE A 71 -0.87 -10.29 14.01
N VAL A 72 -0.16 -10.73 12.99
CA VAL A 72 1.22 -10.32 12.73
C VAL A 72 1.32 -9.61 11.40
N LEU A 73 1.91 -8.40 11.40
CA LEU A 73 2.23 -7.64 10.18
C LEU A 73 3.71 -7.82 9.85
N LEU A 74 4.01 -8.47 8.74
CA LEU A 74 5.36 -8.63 8.22
C LEU A 74 5.69 -7.43 7.32
N SER A 75 6.57 -6.54 7.82
CA SER A 75 6.93 -5.28 7.19
C SER A 75 8.45 -5.08 6.99
N CYS A 76 9.23 -6.16 7.06
CA CYS A 76 10.65 -6.12 6.78
C CYS A 76 10.94 -5.88 5.28
N LYS A 77 12.21 -5.69 4.92
CA LYS A 77 12.59 -5.75 3.50
C LYS A 77 12.42 -7.18 2.96
N PRO A 78 12.01 -7.37 1.69
CA PRO A 78 11.78 -8.69 1.10
C PRO A 78 12.90 -9.70 1.35
N GLN A 79 14.15 -9.26 1.27
CA GLN A 79 15.35 -10.10 1.47
C GLN A 79 15.48 -10.64 2.91
N GLY A 80 14.87 -9.98 3.89
CA GLY A 80 14.88 -10.41 5.29
C GLY A 80 13.81 -11.46 5.64
N ALA A 81 12.81 -11.64 4.78
CA ALA A 81 11.64 -12.45 5.10
C ALA A 81 11.99 -13.91 5.42
N GLN A 82 12.88 -14.53 4.64
CA GLN A 82 13.29 -15.91 4.83
C GLN A 82 13.97 -16.12 6.21
N GLY A 83 14.88 -15.22 6.59
CA GLY A 83 15.57 -15.31 7.88
C GLY A 83 14.62 -15.13 9.07
N ILE A 84 13.63 -14.21 8.95
CA ILE A 84 12.65 -13.97 10.01
C ILE A 84 11.67 -15.15 10.14
N LEU A 85 11.09 -15.61 9.03
CA LEU A 85 10.08 -16.68 9.06
C LEU A 85 10.68 -18.06 9.33
N GLY A 86 11.93 -18.30 8.90
CA GLY A 86 12.66 -19.53 9.15
C GLY A 86 13.31 -19.63 10.53
N ALA A 87 13.26 -18.58 11.35
CA ALA A 87 13.86 -18.60 12.67
C ALA A 87 13.15 -19.60 13.61
N GLU A 88 13.93 -20.18 14.52
CA GLU A 88 13.44 -21.19 15.45
C GLU A 88 12.24 -20.70 16.28
N GLY A 89 11.20 -21.50 16.36
CA GLY A 89 9.98 -21.23 17.13
C GLY A 89 8.96 -20.30 16.42
N ILE A 90 9.31 -19.59 15.37
CA ILE A 90 8.39 -18.66 14.65
C ILE A 90 7.23 -19.43 14.03
N GLN A 91 7.48 -20.56 13.38
CA GLN A 91 6.44 -21.41 12.81
C GLN A 91 5.40 -21.81 13.87
N ALA A 92 5.84 -22.30 15.01
CA ALA A 92 4.96 -22.69 16.11
C ALA A 92 4.20 -21.51 16.72
N ALA A 93 4.86 -20.36 16.84
CA ALA A 93 4.26 -19.15 17.39
C ALA A 93 3.20 -18.52 16.45
N LEU A 94 3.29 -18.76 15.14
CA LEU A 94 2.32 -18.31 14.12
C LEU A 94 1.15 -19.29 13.93
N ALA A 95 1.20 -20.50 14.49
CA ALA A 95 0.16 -21.50 14.30
C ALA A 95 -1.24 -20.95 14.63
N GLY A 96 -2.19 -21.10 13.70
CA GLY A 96 -3.56 -20.63 13.82
C GLY A 96 -3.77 -19.12 13.72
N LYS A 97 -2.72 -18.32 13.54
CA LYS A 97 -2.79 -16.86 13.43
C LYS A 97 -2.88 -16.37 11.98
N VAL A 98 -3.14 -15.09 11.82
CA VAL A 98 -3.07 -14.38 10.53
C VAL A 98 -1.72 -13.66 10.45
N LEU A 99 -0.99 -13.92 9.36
CA LEU A 99 0.22 -13.21 8.97
C LEU A 99 -0.11 -12.33 7.77
N VAL A 100 -0.10 -11.03 7.97
CA VAL A 100 -0.29 -10.04 6.90
C VAL A 100 1.07 -9.61 6.39
N SER A 101 1.36 -9.86 5.11
CA SER A 101 2.60 -9.43 4.47
C SER A 101 2.37 -8.19 3.61
N ILE A 102 3.15 -7.14 3.86
CA ILE A 102 3.19 -5.94 3.01
C ILE A 102 4.46 -5.89 2.14
N LEU A 103 5.10 -7.04 1.93
CA LEU A 103 6.34 -7.13 1.18
C LEU A 103 6.08 -7.05 -0.33
N ALA A 104 6.74 -6.12 -1.00
CA ALA A 104 6.66 -5.99 -2.45
C ALA A 104 7.23 -7.24 -3.15
N GLY A 105 6.48 -7.79 -4.09
CA GLY A 105 6.91 -8.89 -4.94
C GLY A 105 6.93 -10.28 -4.28
N VAL A 106 6.87 -10.41 -2.96
CA VAL A 106 6.93 -11.72 -2.27
C VAL A 106 5.56 -12.39 -2.27
N THR A 107 5.46 -13.57 -2.87
CA THR A 107 4.19 -14.31 -2.98
C THR A 107 3.85 -15.09 -1.71
N VAL A 108 2.57 -15.44 -1.53
CA VAL A 108 2.13 -16.34 -0.43
C VAL A 108 2.90 -17.65 -0.47
N ALA A 109 3.04 -18.27 -1.65
CA ALA A 109 3.77 -19.54 -1.80
C ALA A 109 5.26 -19.43 -1.39
N GLN A 110 5.90 -18.29 -1.57
CA GLN A 110 7.26 -18.07 -1.07
C GLN A 110 7.30 -17.96 0.46
N LEU A 111 6.37 -17.20 1.05
CA LEU A 111 6.26 -17.05 2.49
C LEU A 111 5.96 -18.40 3.18
N GLU A 112 5.08 -19.20 2.57
CA GLU A 112 4.80 -20.58 3.04
C GLU A 112 6.07 -21.47 2.98
N ARG A 113 6.85 -21.39 1.90
CA ARG A 113 8.13 -22.11 1.82
C ARG A 113 9.13 -21.69 2.89
N TYR A 114 9.19 -20.40 3.23
CA TYR A 114 10.07 -19.93 4.30
C TYR A 114 9.61 -20.42 5.68
N LEU A 115 8.30 -20.45 5.90
CA LEU A 115 7.72 -20.85 7.18
C LEU A 115 7.59 -22.37 7.35
N TYR A 116 7.31 -23.10 6.25
CA TYR A 116 7.05 -24.55 6.25
C TYR A 116 7.98 -25.33 5.30
N PRO A 117 9.31 -25.20 5.39
CA PRO A 117 10.23 -25.80 4.42
C PRO A 117 10.15 -27.33 4.34
N LYS A 118 9.74 -28.00 5.42
CA LYS A 118 9.62 -29.47 5.49
C LYS A 118 8.27 -30.00 4.97
N ASN A 119 7.29 -29.16 4.75
CA ASN A 119 5.92 -29.57 4.43
C ASN A 119 5.56 -29.45 2.95
N MET A 120 6.52 -29.08 2.08
CA MET A 120 6.27 -28.86 0.65
C MET A 120 5.68 -30.07 -0.09
N SER A 121 5.98 -31.29 0.38
CA SER A 121 5.51 -32.55 -0.24
C SER A 121 4.27 -33.14 0.45
N SER A 122 4.00 -32.75 1.70
CA SER A 122 2.94 -33.35 2.54
C SER A 122 1.73 -32.43 2.79
N GLY A 123 1.78 -31.21 2.22
CA GLY A 123 0.78 -30.19 2.49
C GLY A 123 1.02 -29.40 3.77
N LEU A 124 0.34 -28.28 3.92
CA LEU A 124 0.45 -27.44 5.11
C LEU A 124 -0.21 -28.11 6.32
N PRO A 125 0.28 -27.87 7.55
CA PRO A 125 -0.38 -28.33 8.77
C PRO A 125 -1.81 -27.81 8.87
N GLU A 126 -2.70 -28.55 9.52
CA GLU A 126 -4.10 -28.17 9.73
C GLU A 126 -4.23 -26.81 10.42
N ASN A 127 -3.33 -26.51 11.36
CA ASN A 127 -3.27 -25.25 12.08
C ASN A 127 -2.24 -24.26 11.49
N ALA A 128 -1.91 -24.39 10.21
CA ALA A 128 -1.01 -23.44 9.55
C ALA A 128 -1.52 -22.00 9.67
N CYS A 129 -0.59 -21.05 9.79
CA CYS A 129 -0.99 -19.65 9.79
C CYS A 129 -1.60 -19.26 8.43
N ARG A 130 -2.56 -18.33 8.48
CA ARG A 130 -3.18 -17.77 7.27
C ARG A 130 -2.34 -16.60 6.80
N ILE A 131 -1.74 -16.70 5.62
CA ILE A 131 -0.93 -15.65 5.03
C ILE A 131 -1.81 -14.83 4.08
N VAL A 132 -1.77 -13.52 4.24
CA VAL A 132 -2.49 -12.53 3.41
C VAL A 132 -1.50 -11.51 2.92
N ARG A 133 -1.45 -11.28 1.62
CA ARG A 133 -0.68 -10.16 1.06
C ARG A 133 -1.54 -8.91 0.99
N VAL A 134 -0.98 -7.80 1.41
CA VAL A 134 -1.59 -6.48 1.26
C VAL A 134 -0.53 -5.52 0.73
N MET A 135 -0.90 -4.71 -0.25
CA MET A 135 -0.03 -3.67 -0.80
C MET A 135 -0.60 -2.29 -0.44
N PRO A 136 -0.19 -1.69 0.68
CA PRO A 136 -0.44 -0.28 0.98
C PRO A 136 0.56 0.62 0.27
N ASN A 137 0.45 1.94 0.48
CA ASN A 137 1.46 2.88 0.03
C ASN A 137 1.76 3.97 1.06
N THR A 138 2.74 4.84 0.75
CA THR A 138 3.21 5.89 1.64
C THR A 138 2.16 6.96 1.98
N ALA A 139 1.09 7.10 1.19
CA ALA A 139 -0.02 7.99 1.52
C ALA A 139 -0.78 7.57 2.79
N SER A 140 -0.46 6.41 3.37
CA SER A 140 -0.91 5.99 4.71
C SER A 140 -0.59 7.02 5.81
N PHE A 141 0.51 7.75 5.69
CA PHE A 141 0.87 8.82 6.65
C PHE A 141 -0.18 9.94 6.73
N VAL A 142 -0.92 10.15 5.66
CA VAL A 142 -2.03 11.12 5.60
C VAL A 142 -3.40 10.44 5.48
N ARG A 143 -3.46 9.13 5.73
CA ARG A 143 -4.68 8.29 5.66
C ARG A 143 -5.36 8.31 4.28
N GLU A 144 -4.58 8.40 3.24
CA GLU A 144 -5.03 8.37 1.83
C GLU A 144 -4.35 7.22 1.05
N SER A 145 -3.94 6.16 1.75
CA SER A 145 -3.41 4.97 1.08
C SER A 145 -4.47 4.34 0.18
N MET A 146 -4.03 3.84 -0.97
CA MET A 146 -4.75 2.79 -1.68
C MET A 146 -4.11 1.46 -1.30
N SER A 147 -4.84 0.63 -0.55
CA SER A 147 -4.37 -0.69 -0.11
C SER A 147 -5.06 -1.79 -0.91
N VAL A 148 -4.28 -2.68 -1.50
CA VAL A 148 -4.80 -3.84 -2.24
C VAL A 148 -4.60 -5.10 -1.43
N ILE A 149 -5.70 -5.78 -1.07
CA ILE A 149 -5.68 -7.06 -0.35
C ILE A 149 -5.78 -8.19 -1.37
N GLU A 150 -4.85 -9.14 -1.31
CA GLU A 150 -4.92 -10.35 -2.12
C GLU A 150 -6.07 -11.26 -1.64
N ILE A 151 -6.92 -11.68 -2.56
CA ILE A 151 -7.95 -12.70 -2.29
C ILE A 151 -7.24 -14.04 -2.04
N SER A 152 -7.25 -14.48 -0.79
CA SER A 152 -6.55 -15.69 -0.35
C SER A 152 -7.23 -16.96 -0.86
N THR A 153 -6.43 -18.00 -1.14
CA THR A 153 -6.90 -19.35 -1.44
C THR A 153 -6.24 -20.33 -0.46
N PRO A 154 -7.00 -21.04 0.39
CA PRO A 154 -8.44 -20.90 0.61
C PRO A 154 -8.82 -19.53 1.23
N PRO A 155 -10.08 -19.06 1.11
CA PRO A 155 -10.48 -17.73 1.57
C PRO A 155 -10.29 -17.57 3.08
N LEU A 156 -10.09 -16.32 3.51
CA LEU A 156 -10.16 -15.96 4.92
C LEU A 156 -11.55 -16.18 5.48
N THR A 157 -11.65 -16.42 6.77
CA THR A 157 -12.95 -16.34 7.45
C THR A 157 -13.48 -14.90 7.40
N ASP A 158 -14.80 -14.72 7.55
CA ASP A 158 -15.42 -13.38 7.55
C ASP A 158 -14.79 -12.46 8.60
N ASP A 159 -14.51 -12.97 9.80
CA ASP A 159 -13.89 -12.21 10.89
C ASP A 159 -12.44 -11.82 10.56
N GLN A 160 -11.66 -12.71 9.95
CA GLN A 160 -10.28 -12.42 9.52
C GLN A 160 -10.27 -11.37 8.39
N HIS A 161 -11.15 -11.53 7.40
CA HIS A 161 -11.29 -10.57 6.31
C HIS A 161 -11.73 -9.20 6.83
N ALA A 162 -12.71 -9.15 7.72
CA ALA A 162 -13.17 -7.91 8.35
C ALA A 162 -12.05 -7.22 9.15
N LEU A 163 -11.23 -8.00 9.89
CA LEU A 163 -10.10 -7.46 10.66
C LEU A 163 -9.03 -6.86 9.75
N VAL A 164 -8.61 -7.59 8.71
CA VAL A 164 -7.59 -7.09 7.75
C VAL A 164 -8.12 -5.85 7.03
N SER A 165 -9.35 -5.90 6.53
CA SER A 165 -10.00 -4.75 5.87
C SER A 165 -10.10 -3.54 6.80
N PHE A 166 -10.47 -3.73 8.05
CA PHE A 166 -10.54 -2.65 9.06
C PHE A 166 -9.18 -1.99 9.30
N ILE A 167 -8.11 -2.79 9.46
CA ILE A 167 -6.75 -2.26 9.67
C ILE A 167 -6.36 -1.36 8.50
N PHE A 168 -6.53 -1.82 7.26
CA PHE A 168 -6.09 -1.05 6.09
C PHE A 168 -7.06 0.07 5.69
N SER A 169 -8.35 -0.05 5.98
CA SER A 169 -9.31 1.05 5.80
C SER A 169 -9.06 2.21 6.76
N SER A 170 -8.40 1.97 7.90
CA SER A 170 -8.02 3.05 8.84
C SER A 170 -6.94 3.98 8.29
N ILE A 171 -6.21 3.55 7.26
CA ILE A 171 -5.13 4.32 6.62
C ILE A 171 -5.45 4.76 5.18
N GLY A 172 -6.67 4.50 4.69
CA GLY A 172 -7.10 4.90 3.35
C GLY A 172 -8.22 4.03 2.79
N ARG A 173 -8.23 3.82 1.48
CA ARG A 173 -9.18 2.95 0.79
C ARG A 173 -8.61 1.55 0.58
N VAL A 174 -9.51 0.55 0.48
CA VAL A 174 -9.16 -0.85 0.30
C VAL A 174 -9.89 -1.42 -0.90
N VAL A 175 -9.20 -2.25 -1.69
CA VAL A 175 -9.80 -3.15 -2.70
C VAL A 175 -9.24 -4.55 -2.52
N SER A 176 -10.05 -5.57 -2.83
CA SER A 176 -9.59 -6.96 -2.84
C SER A 176 -9.46 -7.45 -4.26
N LEU A 177 -8.31 -8.00 -4.64
CA LEU A 177 -8.01 -8.47 -5.99
C LEU A 177 -7.34 -9.86 -5.95
N PRO A 178 -7.48 -10.65 -7.04
CA PRO A 178 -6.76 -11.92 -7.19
C PRO A 178 -5.23 -11.73 -7.17
N ALA A 179 -4.51 -12.80 -6.79
CA ALA A 179 -3.04 -12.81 -6.73
C ALA A 179 -2.36 -12.32 -8.02
N ALA A 180 -2.95 -12.62 -9.19
CA ALA A 180 -2.45 -12.19 -10.50
C ALA A 180 -2.39 -10.66 -10.68
N ASN A 181 -3.14 -9.91 -9.88
CA ASN A 181 -3.17 -8.45 -9.94
C ASN A 181 -2.21 -7.77 -8.95
N MET A 182 -1.51 -8.53 -8.09
CA MET A 182 -0.69 -7.93 -7.04
C MET A 182 0.54 -7.18 -7.55
N ASP A 183 1.17 -7.66 -8.64
CA ASP A 183 2.35 -7.00 -9.19
C ASP A 183 1.99 -5.67 -9.88
N VAL A 184 0.91 -5.63 -10.65
CA VAL A 184 0.41 -4.36 -11.22
C VAL A 184 -0.10 -3.41 -10.13
N SER A 185 -0.68 -3.94 -9.06
CA SER A 185 -1.07 -3.14 -7.90
C SER A 185 0.15 -2.56 -7.17
N THR A 186 1.25 -3.32 -7.08
CA THR A 186 2.52 -2.84 -6.55
C THR A 186 3.05 -1.67 -7.38
N ALA A 187 3.02 -1.79 -8.71
CA ALA A 187 3.44 -0.73 -9.61
C ALA A 187 2.56 0.53 -9.51
N LEU A 188 1.23 0.36 -9.58
CA LEU A 188 0.29 1.49 -9.60
C LEU A 188 0.12 2.13 -8.23
N CYS A 189 -0.08 1.34 -7.17
CA CYS A 189 -0.37 1.85 -5.83
C CYS A 189 0.89 2.02 -5.00
N GLY A 190 1.80 1.05 -5.00
CA GLY A 190 3.04 1.09 -4.22
C GLY A 190 4.06 2.10 -4.75
N SER A 191 4.32 2.09 -6.07
CA SER A 191 5.28 2.99 -6.72
C SER A 191 4.65 4.28 -7.23
N GLY A 192 3.35 4.30 -7.46
CA GLY A 192 2.59 5.44 -7.99
C GLY A 192 2.85 6.78 -7.29
N PRO A 193 2.97 6.83 -5.95
CA PRO A 193 3.28 8.09 -5.26
C PRO A 193 4.54 8.78 -5.77
N ALA A 194 5.59 8.03 -6.14
CA ALA A 194 6.81 8.60 -6.72
C ALA A 194 6.57 9.15 -8.14
N PHE A 195 5.79 8.46 -8.96
CA PHE A 195 5.46 8.91 -10.31
C PHE A 195 4.62 10.18 -10.29
N PHE A 196 3.63 10.24 -9.42
CA PHE A 196 2.79 11.44 -9.26
C PHE A 196 3.54 12.61 -8.61
N ALA A 197 4.49 12.34 -7.70
CA ALA A 197 5.35 13.37 -7.15
C ALA A 197 6.23 14.03 -8.22
N LEU A 198 6.79 13.25 -9.16
CA LEU A 198 7.54 13.78 -10.30
C LEU A 198 6.66 14.69 -11.18
N MET A 199 5.41 14.30 -11.44
CA MET A 199 4.47 15.12 -12.23
C MET A 199 4.12 16.43 -11.50
N LEU A 200 3.94 16.37 -10.16
CA LEU A 200 3.71 17.55 -9.34
C LEU A 200 4.89 18.51 -9.36
N GLU A 201 6.11 17.98 -9.21
CA GLU A 201 7.34 18.76 -9.26
C GLU A 201 7.49 19.45 -10.62
N ALA A 202 7.31 18.73 -11.72
CA ALA A 202 7.40 19.26 -13.07
C ALA A 202 6.36 20.36 -13.33
N ALA A 203 5.13 20.19 -12.83
CA ALA A 203 4.09 21.22 -12.94
C ALA A 203 4.46 22.50 -12.14
N ALA A 204 5.00 22.33 -10.94
CA ALA A 204 5.48 23.45 -10.13
C ALA A 204 6.68 24.16 -10.80
N ASP A 205 7.60 23.42 -11.40
CA ASP A 205 8.76 23.98 -12.12
C ASP A 205 8.31 24.84 -13.32
N GLY A 206 7.35 24.33 -14.10
CA GLY A 206 6.77 25.10 -15.20
C GLY A 206 6.11 26.40 -14.74
N ALA A 207 5.40 26.36 -13.60
CA ALA A 207 4.78 27.55 -13.02
C ALA A 207 5.82 28.57 -12.51
N VAL A 208 6.90 28.09 -11.90
CA VAL A 208 8.02 28.94 -11.48
C VAL A 208 8.73 29.59 -12.68
N ALA A 209 8.91 28.85 -13.77
CA ALA A 209 9.48 29.40 -15.01
C ALA A 209 8.63 30.54 -15.59
N MET A 210 7.33 30.55 -15.28
CA MET A 210 6.39 31.63 -15.68
C MET A 210 6.18 32.70 -14.61
N GLY A 211 7.03 32.69 -13.55
CA GLY A 211 7.10 33.79 -12.55
C GLY A 211 6.37 33.54 -11.24
N LEU A 212 5.76 32.37 -11.02
CA LEU A 212 5.20 32.07 -9.70
C LEU A 212 6.30 31.79 -8.65
N PRO A 213 6.14 32.30 -7.43
CA PRO A 213 7.04 31.89 -6.35
C PRO A 213 6.94 30.38 -6.08
N ARG A 214 8.04 29.74 -5.69
CA ARG A 214 8.15 28.29 -5.53
C ARG A 214 7.10 27.69 -4.57
N ALA A 215 6.89 28.31 -3.43
CA ALA A 215 5.98 27.80 -2.41
C ALA A 215 4.52 27.77 -2.92
N GLU A 216 4.09 28.85 -3.56
CA GLU A 216 2.76 28.96 -4.16
C GLU A 216 2.59 28.00 -5.33
N ALA A 217 3.60 27.85 -6.19
CA ALA A 217 3.58 26.91 -7.30
C ALA A 217 3.39 25.46 -6.82
N GLN A 218 4.12 25.04 -5.79
CA GLN A 218 3.96 23.71 -5.19
C GLN A 218 2.59 23.50 -4.58
N LEU A 219 2.09 24.48 -3.81
CA LEU A 219 0.76 24.41 -3.19
C LEU A 219 -0.34 24.32 -4.26
N MET A 220 -0.28 25.16 -5.29
CA MET A 220 -1.25 25.21 -6.37
C MET A 220 -1.26 23.90 -7.17
N ALA A 221 -0.09 23.37 -7.54
CA ALA A 221 0.02 22.10 -8.27
C ALA A 221 -0.58 20.94 -7.45
N ALA A 222 -0.21 20.84 -6.17
CA ALA A 222 -0.72 19.80 -5.28
C ALA A 222 -2.24 19.89 -5.07
N GLN A 223 -2.78 21.09 -4.81
CA GLN A 223 -4.21 21.27 -4.59
C GLN A 223 -5.01 21.05 -5.88
N THR A 224 -4.50 21.45 -7.04
CA THR A 224 -5.15 21.21 -8.34
C THR A 224 -5.22 19.71 -8.65
N MET A 225 -4.12 18.98 -8.47
CA MET A 225 -4.11 17.52 -8.65
C MET A 225 -5.08 16.83 -7.68
N ARG A 226 -5.09 17.24 -6.41
CA ARG A 226 -6.04 16.72 -5.41
C ARG A 226 -7.49 16.94 -5.83
N GLY A 227 -7.82 18.15 -6.31
CA GLY A 227 -9.17 18.48 -6.79
C GLY A 227 -9.57 17.62 -7.98
N THR A 228 -8.70 17.49 -8.97
CA THR A 228 -8.90 16.63 -10.14
C THR A 228 -9.13 15.17 -9.75
N THR A 229 -8.32 14.65 -8.83
CA THR A 229 -8.48 13.29 -8.31
C THR A 229 -9.83 13.14 -7.57
N GLY A 230 -10.24 14.15 -6.80
CA GLY A 230 -11.54 14.17 -6.13
C GLY A 230 -12.71 14.05 -7.10
N LEU A 231 -12.68 14.78 -8.22
CA LEU A 231 -13.71 14.70 -9.26
C LEU A 231 -13.80 13.29 -9.88
N VAL A 232 -12.65 12.68 -10.16
CA VAL A 232 -12.60 11.29 -10.68
C VAL A 232 -13.12 10.29 -9.65
N LEU A 233 -12.75 10.45 -8.38
CA LEU A 233 -13.25 9.58 -7.29
C LEU A 233 -14.76 9.76 -7.03
N ASN A 234 -15.36 10.86 -7.46
CA ASN A 234 -16.80 11.10 -7.43
C ASN A 234 -17.51 10.66 -8.72
N GLY A 235 -16.86 9.87 -9.59
CA GLY A 235 -17.48 9.24 -10.76
C GLY A 235 -17.22 9.97 -12.08
N GLU A 236 -16.48 11.08 -12.11
CA GLU A 236 -16.13 11.73 -13.37
C GLU A 236 -15.14 10.85 -14.17
N HIS A 237 -15.45 10.61 -15.44
CA HIS A 237 -14.50 9.90 -16.31
C HIS A 237 -13.34 10.82 -16.70
N PRO A 238 -12.06 10.44 -16.56
CA PRO A 238 -10.91 11.32 -16.78
C PRO A 238 -10.90 12.00 -18.16
N ALA A 239 -11.27 11.28 -19.24
CA ALA A 239 -11.31 11.87 -20.57
C ALA A 239 -12.40 12.94 -20.70
N VAL A 240 -13.59 12.68 -20.13
CA VAL A 240 -14.69 13.65 -20.15
C VAL A 240 -14.35 14.88 -19.30
N LEU A 241 -13.74 14.67 -18.13
CA LEU A 241 -13.27 15.76 -17.28
C LEU A 241 -12.26 16.65 -18.03
N LYS A 242 -11.28 16.04 -18.72
CA LYS A 242 -10.31 16.76 -19.57
C LYS A 242 -11.02 17.63 -20.62
N ASP A 243 -12.01 17.07 -21.30
CA ASP A 243 -12.76 17.81 -22.33
C ASP A 243 -13.61 18.93 -21.76
N LYS A 244 -14.26 18.73 -20.60
CA LYS A 244 -15.04 19.79 -19.89
C LYS A 244 -14.20 21.00 -19.51
N VAL A 245 -12.90 20.82 -19.22
CA VAL A 245 -11.98 21.92 -18.86
C VAL A 245 -11.39 22.59 -20.12
N SER A 246 -11.50 21.95 -21.29
CA SER A 246 -10.89 22.43 -22.54
C SER A 246 -11.87 23.27 -23.33
N THR A 247 -11.55 24.53 -23.56
CA THR A 247 -12.33 25.44 -24.39
C THR A 247 -11.63 25.72 -25.72
N PRO A 248 -12.37 25.96 -26.82
CA PRO A 248 -11.79 26.31 -28.11
C PRO A 248 -10.83 27.51 -28.02
N GLY A 249 -9.58 27.31 -28.49
CA GLY A 249 -8.55 28.37 -28.47
C GLY A 249 -8.04 28.72 -27.05
N GLY A 250 -8.47 28.01 -26.00
CA GLY A 250 -8.08 28.31 -24.62
C GLY A 250 -6.68 27.77 -24.25
N CYS A 251 -6.16 28.18 -23.08
CA CYS A 251 -4.86 27.80 -22.59
C CYS A 251 -4.78 26.27 -22.33
N THR A 252 -5.90 25.62 -21.94
CA THR A 252 -5.94 24.19 -21.64
C THR A 252 -5.61 23.37 -22.87
N ILE A 253 -6.25 23.64 -24.02
CA ILE A 253 -5.98 22.87 -25.24
C ILE A 253 -4.54 23.10 -25.73
N GLY A 254 -4.00 24.30 -25.60
CA GLY A 254 -2.60 24.60 -25.93
C GLY A 254 -1.64 23.76 -25.09
N GLY A 255 -1.86 23.66 -23.79
CA GLY A 255 -1.05 22.79 -22.91
C GLY A 255 -1.22 21.30 -23.20
N LEU A 256 -2.45 20.85 -23.52
CA LEU A 256 -2.70 19.45 -23.88
C LEU A 256 -1.98 19.04 -25.15
N MET A 257 -1.91 19.91 -26.17
CA MET A 257 -1.15 19.63 -27.40
C MET A 257 0.32 19.35 -27.11
N VAL A 258 0.96 20.13 -26.25
CA VAL A 258 2.35 19.86 -25.82
C VAL A 258 2.51 18.49 -25.16
N LEU A 259 1.57 18.09 -24.29
CA LEU A 259 1.60 16.78 -23.64
C LEU A 259 1.42 15.61 -24.64
N GLU A 260 0.56 15.80 -25.64
CA GLU A 260 0.37 14.77 -26.70
C GLU A 260 1.58 14.69 -27.65
N GLU A 261 2.17 15.82 -28.06
CA GLU A 261 3.41 15.86 -28.84
C GLU A 261 4.57 15.17 -28.10
N ALA A 262 4.69 15.38 -26.80
CA ALA A 262 5.68 14.71 -25.94
C ALA A 262 5.33 13.23 -25.63
N ALA A 263 4.24 12.71 -26.17
CA ALA A 263 3.78 11.33 -25.95
C ALA A 263 3.65 10.94 -24.45
N VAL A 264 3.25 11.90 -23.58
CA VAL A 264 3.16 11.72 -22.12
C VAL A 264 2.22 10.56 -21.76
N ARG A 265 1.09 10.43 -22.46
CA ARG A 265 0.15 9.30 -22.28
C ARG A 265 0.84 7.95 -22.41
N GLY A 266 1.61 7.76 -23.48
CA GLY A 266 2.38 6.54 -23.72
C GLY A 266 3.49 6.32 -22.69
N ALA A 267 4.16 7.40 -22.27
CA ALA A 267 5.21 7.35 -21.25
C ALA A 267 4.66 6.86 -19.89
N ILE A 268 3.53 7.43 -19.44
CA ILE A 268 2.88 7.02 -18.18
C ILE A 268 2.45 5.55 -18.24
N ALA A 269 1.81 5.13 -19.36
CA ALA A 269 1.38 3.75 -19.52
C ALA A 269 2.57 2.77 -19.51
N ARG A 270 3.68 3.12 -20.17
CA ARG A 270 4.92 2.32 -20.13
C ARG A 270 5.52 2.28 -18.74
N THR A 271 5.51 3.39 -17.99
CA THR A 271 6.02 3.43 -16.60
C THR A 271 5.34 2.39 -15.72
N ILE A 272 4.00 2.29 -15.78
CA ILE A 272 3.27 1.29 -14.99
C ILE A 272 3.61 -0.13 -15.46
N ARG A 273 3.67 -0.38 -16.78
CA ARG A 273 4.04 -1.69 -17.33
C ARG A 273 5.44 -2.11 -16.89
N GLU A 274 6.42 -1.23 -17.02
CA GLU A 274 7.81 -1.46 -16.64
C GLU A 274 7.92 -1.78 -15.15
N ALA A 275 7.31 -0.96 -14.29
CA ALA A 275 7.32 -1.19 -12.85
C ALA A 275 6.62 -2.52 -12.48
N THR A 276 5.61 -2.95 -13.22
CA THR A 276 4.94 -4.25 -13.02
C THR A 276 5.89 -5.41 -13.34
N VAL A 277 6.62 -5.34 -14.44
CA VAL A 277 7.60 -6.38 -14.83
C VAL A 277 8.71 -6.46 -13.78
N VAL A 278 9.23 -5.31 -13.33
CA VAL A 278 10.24 -5.26 -12.26
C VAL A 278 9.70 -5.87 -10.97
N ALA A 279 8.48 -5.54 -10.56
CA ALA A 279 7.86 -6.10 -9.35
C ALA A 279 7.75 -7.63 -9.44
N SER A 280 7.32 -8.17 -10.58
CA SER A 280 7.25 -9.61 -10.82
C SER A 280 8.61 -10.29 -10.76
N GLN A 281 9.62 -9.72 -11.40
CA GLN A 281 10.99 -10.26 -11.40
C GLN A 281 11.61 -10.26 -10.00
N LEU A 282 11.43 -9.18 -9.23
CA LEU A 282 11.85 -9.11 -7.83
C LEU A 282 11.16 -10.17 -6.98
N GLY A 283 9.87 -10.39 -7.22
CA GLY A 283 9.08 -11.43 -6.58
C GLY A 283 9.60 -12.85 -6.87
N GLN A 284 10.23 -13.06 -7.99
CA GLN A 284 10.90 -14.31 -8.37
C GLN A 284 12.32 -14.46 -7.81
N GLY A 285 12.78 -13.46 -7.02
CA GLY A 285 14.11 -13.45 -6.42
C GLY A 285 15.21 -12.86 -7.30
N ALA A 286 14.87 -12.29 -8.45
CA ALA A 286 15.85 -11.59 -9.27
C ALA A 286 16.35 -10.31 -8.57
N THR A 287 17.59 -9.94 -8.82
CA THR A 287 18.21 -8.71 -8.31
C THR A 287 18.69 -7.85 -9.48
N ASN A 288 18.73 -6.53 -9.29
CA ASN A 288 19.19 -5.57 -10.32
C ASN A 288 18.43 -5.71 -11.65
N VAL A 289 17.13 -5.89 -11.57
CA VAL A 289 16.26 -6.06 -12.75
C VAL A 289 16.01 -4.73 -13.45
N ASN A 290 15.95 -4.76 -14.77
CA ASN A 290 15.71 -3.61 -15.64
C ASN A 290 14.33 -3.62 -16.31
N GLY A 291 13.45 -4.54 -15.87
CA GLY A 291 12.12 -4.69 -16.44
C GLY A 291 12.17 -5.15 -17.90
N THR A 292 11.61 -4.32 -18.81
CA THR A 292 11.56 -4.59 -20.25
C THR A 292 12.67 -3.87 -21.05
N ARG A 293 13.57 -3.15 -20.37
CA ARG A 293 14.68 -2.47 -21.03
C ARG A 293 15.81 -3.47 -21.29
N HIS A 294 16.05 -3.76 -22.54
CA HIS A 294 17.15 -4.57 -23.04
C HIS A 294 18.08 -3.72 -23.89
#